data_122791d44d6189808cdeffdfc8ac977c
#
_entry.id   122791d44d6189808cdeffdfc8ac977c
#
_cell.length_a   1.000
_cell.length_b   1.000
_cell.length_c   1.000
_cell.angle_alpha   90.00
_cell.angle_beta   90.00
_cell.angle_gamma   90.00
#
_symmetry.space_group_name_H-M   'P 1'
#
loop_
_entity.id
_entity.type
_entity.pdbx_description
1 polymer ?
#
loop_
_entity_poly.entity_id
_entity_poly.type
_entity_poly.pdbx_seq_one_letter_code
_entity_poly.pdbx_strand_id
1 'polypeptide(L)'
;IIERAQKGTSFGTPTALETEIATLALKMVPNMDKIRFVNSGTEACMSAIRLARGFTKRDKIIKFSGCYHGHSDSFFFFFGSGAVTFGTPNSPGVTSGTAKDTLLAKYNDLENVAALIAANTNEIAAIIVEPVAGNMGCIPPNKGFLEGLRQMCTENGILLIFDEVMTGFRLARGGVQELFNIKADIVCFGKVIGGGLPVGAFAARNEIMNYLAPLGPVYQAGTLSGNPLAMAAGLAMLQALDSDREIFKRLEEKTAYLGAGIEKVLKANNVDFTINRVGSMISVHFDAAPVFDFQTAAKGDNETFKKF
;
A
#
# COMPACT_ATOMS: atom_id res chain seq x y z
N ILE A 1 0.43 26.77 1.29
CA ILE A 1 -0.59 26.70 0.22
C ILE A 1 -0.94 28.09 -0.28
N ILE A 2 -1.36 29.04 0.57
CA ILE A 2 -1.79 30.40 0.17
C ILE A 2 -0.72 31.09 -0.65
N GLU A 3 0.52 31.15 -0.18
CA GLU A 3 1.65 31.77 -0.90
C GLU A 3 1.90 31.10 -2.27
N ARG A 4 1.77 29.76 -2.36
CA ARG A 4 1.98 29.04 -3.61
C ARG A 4 0.84 29.23 -4.60
N ALA A 5 -0.39 29.35 -4.14
CA ALA A 5 -1.54 29.64 -5.00
C ALA A 5 -1.38 30.97 -5.76
N GLN A 6 -0.71 31.97 -5.16
CA GLN A 6 -0.39 33.25 -5.80
C GLN A 6 0.65 33.14 -6.95
N LYS A 7 1.44 32.06 -6.96
CA LYS A 7 2.50 31.80 -7.96
C LYS A 7 2.08 30.87 -9.10
N GLY A 8 0.84 30.41 -9.08
CA GLY A 8 0.27 29.48 -10.04
C GLY A 8 0.07 28.06 -9.49
N THR A 9 -0.93 27.39 -10.05
CA THR A 9 -1.42 26.09 -9.54
C THR A 9 -1.11 24.91 -10.46
N SER A 10 -0.72 25.16 -11.73
CA SER A 10 -0.34 24.14 -12.70
C SER A 10 0.51 24.75 -13.81
N PHE A 11 1.57 24.06 -14.22
CA PHE A 11 2.49 24.55 -15.26
C PHE A 11 2.68 23.55 -16.41
N GLY A 12 2.17 22.32 -16.30
CA GLY A 12 2.39 21.27 -17.31
C GLY A 12 3.86 20.83 -17.44
N THR A 13 4.70 21.17 -16.46
CA THR A 13 6.13 20.86 -16.40
C THR A 13 6.56 20.69 -14.93
N PRO A 14 7.65 19.95 -14.64
CA PRO A 14 8.18 19.81 -13.29
C PRO A 14 8.54 21.16 -12.66
N THR A 15 8.34 21.28 -11.35
CA THR A 15 8.69 22.46 -10.56
C THR A 15 9.79 22.15 -9.55
N ALA A 16 10.44 23.19 -9.01
CA ALA A 16 11.45 23.02 -7.97
C ALA A 16 10.89 22.30 -6.73
N LEU A 17 9.63 22.58 -6.37
CA LEU A 17 8.96 21.91 -5.25
C LEU A 17 8.85 20.40 -5.43
N GLU A 18 8.63 19.93 -6.66
CA GLU A 18 8.58 18.49 -6.95
C GLU A 18 9.95 17.84 -6.68
N THR A 19 11.05 18.52 -7.04
CA THR A 19 12.40 18.06 -6.73
C THR A 19 12.68 18.07 -5.21
N GLU A 20 12.24 19.12 -4.52
CA GLU A 20 12.43 19.24 -3.06
C GLU A 20 11.72 18.13 -2.30
N ILE A 21 10.45 17.87 -2.56
CA ILE A 21 9.69 16.78 -1.91
C ILE A 21 10.24 15.41 -2.31
N ALA A 22 10.65 15.21 -3.57
CA ALA A 22 11.27 13.97 -4.03
C ALA A 22 12.54 13.67 -3.24
N THR A 23 13.43 14.68 -3.13
CA THR A 23 14.69 14.54 -2.37
C THR A 23 14.44 14.19 -0.91
N LEU A 24 13.47 14.87 -0.27
CA LEU A 24 13.14 14.59 1.12
C LEU A 24 12.52 13.20 1.29
N ALA A 25 11.56 12.82 0.45
CA ALA A 25 10.92 11.51 0.50
C ALA A 25 11.94 10.37 0.33
N LEU A 26 12.85 10.48 -0.65
CA LEU A 26 13.91 9.48 -0.88
C LEU A 26 14.92 9.42 0.27
N LYS A 27 15.21 10.55 0.92
CA LYS A 27 16.04 10.57 2.16
C LYS A 27 15.35 9.84 3.32
N MET A 28 14.03 9.89 3.38
CA MET A 28 13.24 9.27 4.46
C MET A 28 13.05 7.76 4.24
N VAL A 29 12.84 7.32 3.01
CA VAL A 29 12.50 5.95 2.66
C VAL A 29 13.75 5.16 2.26
N PRO A 30 14.06 4.03 2.92
CA PRO A 30 15.23 3.24 2.56
C PRO A 30 15.07 2.55 1.20
N ASN A 31 16.21 2.28 0.53
CA ASN A 31 16.30 1.44 -0.66
C ASN A 31 15.59 1.96 -1.92
N MET A 32 15.31 3.27 -2.02
CA MET A 32 14.68 3.90 -3.18
C MET A 32 15.58 4.99 -3.76
N ASP A 33 15.82 4.97 -5.07
CA ASP A 33 16.69 5.93 -5.76
C ASP A 33 15.91 7.02 -6.51
N LYS A 34 14.70 6.66 -7.01
CA LYS A 34 13.84 7.56 -7.76
C LYS A 34 12.39 7.42 -7.32
N ILE A 35 11.66 8.53 -7.42
CA ILE A 35 10.23 8.63 -7.15
C ILE A 35 9.52 9.34 -8.30
N ARG A 36 8.31 8.89 -8.63
CA ARG A 36 7.41 9.53 -9.59
C ARG A 36 6.11 9.89 -8.88
N PHE A 37 5.73 11.16 -8.95
CA PHE A 37 4.45 11.62 -8.41
C PHE A 37 3.29 11.37 -9.37
N VAL A 38 2.14 11.12 -8.78
CA VAL A 38 0.82 10.94 -9.39
C VAL A 38 -0.23 11.59 -8.48
N ASN A 39 -1.53 11.50 -8.81
CA ASN A 39 -2.56 12.23 -8.06
C ASN A 39 -3.24 11.39 -6.98
N SER A 40 -3.06 10.08 -6.97
CA SER A 40 -3.73 9.17 -6.03
C SER A 40 -2.96 7.88 -5.79
N GLY A 41 -3.31 7.16 -4.71
CA GLY A 41 -2.80 5.81 -4.47
C GLY A 41 -3.20 4.82 -5.58
N THR A 42 -4.38 4.99 -6.19
CA THR A 42 -4.82 4.19 -7.35
C THR A 42 -3.85 4.34 -8.51
N GLU A 43 -3.50 5.58 -8.88
CA GLU A 43 -2.55 5.84 -9.95
C GLU A 43 -1.15 5.32 -9.61
N ALA A 44 -0.73 5.40 -8.35
CA ALA A 44 0.54 4.88 -7.88
C ALA A 44 0.62 3.35 -8.07
N CYS A 45 -0.36 2.60 -7.55
CA CYS A 45 -0.40 1.14 -7.66
C CYS A 45 -0.59 0.67 -9.12
N MET A 46 -1.46 1.33 -9.89
CA MET A 46 -1.65 1.06 -11.32
C MET A 46 -0.35 1.25 -12.11
N SER A 47 0.39 2.32 -11.83
CA SER A 47 1.66 2.60 -12.49
C SER A 47 2.76 1.63 -12.05
N ALA A 48 2.78 1.25 -10.78
CA ALA A 48 3.74 0.29 -10.23
C ALA A 48 3.60 -1.09 -10.89
N ILE A 49 2.36 -1.63 -11.03
CA ILE A 49 2.18 -2.93 -11.70
C ILE A 49 2.48 -2.84 -13.21
N ARG A 50 2.17 -1.72 -13.88
CA ARG A 50 2.55 -1.51 -15.27
C ARG A 50 4.08 -1.50 -15.43
N LEU A 51 4.78 -0.81 -14.54
CA LEU A 51 6.24 -0.78 -14.50
C LEU A 51 6.82 -2.17 -14.26
N ALA A 52 6.28 -2.91 -13.28
CA ALA A 52 6.71 -4.26 -12.97
C ALA A 52 6.54 -5.22 -14.17
N ARG A 53 5.38 -5.17 -14.84
CA ARG A 53 5.14 -5.94 -16.08
C ARG A 53 6.12 -5.59 -17.19
N GLY A 54 6.34 -4.30 -17.44
CA GLY A 54 7.28 -3.82 -18.44
C GLY A 54 8.73 -4.24 -18.16
N PHE A 55 9.15 -4.16 -16.90
CA PHE A 55 10.51 -4.52 -16.48
C PHE A 55 10.76 -6.03 -16.55
N THR A 56 9.85 -6.84 -16.02
CA THR A 56 10.00 -8.30 -15.96
C THR A 56 9.61 -8.99 -17.27
N LYS A 57 8.87 -8.32 -18.17
CA LYS A 57 8.25 -8.88 -19.38
C LYS A 57 7.30 -10.05 -19.07
N ARG A 58 6.60 -9.96 -17.93
CA ARG A 58 5.61 -10.93 -17.46
C ARG A 58 4.28 -10.22 -17.23
N ASP A 59 3.16 -10.92 -17.35
CA ASP A 59 1.83 -10.30 -17.33
C ASP A 59 1.10 -10.44 -16.01
N LYS A 60 1.29 -11.55 -15.29
CA LYS A 60 0.52 -11.85 -14.09
C LYS A 60 1.02 -11.10 -12.85
N ILE A 61 0.10 -10.80 -11.95
CA ILE A 61 0.39 -10.27 -10.61
C ILE A 61 -0.30 -11.13 -9.55
N ILE A 62 0.28 -11.20 -8.36
CA ILE A 62 -0.40 -11.70 -7.15
C ILE A 62 -0.80 -10.50 -6.29
N LYS A 63 -2.06 -10.47 -5.85
CA LYS A 63 -2.55 -9.59 -4.79
C LYS A 63 -3.21 -10.42 -3.69
N PHE A 64 -3.53 -9.81 -2.55
CA PHE A 64 -4.11 -10.52 -1.40
C PHE A 64 -5.58 -10.19 -1.19
N SER A 65 -6.37 -11.20 -0.81
CA SER A 65 -7.76 -11.03 -0.41
C SER A 65 -7.87 -10.04 0.74
N GLY A 66 -8.84 -9.11 0.65
CA GLY A 66 -9.04 -8.06 1.64
C GLY A 66 -8.12 -6.85 1.49
N CYS A 67 -6.99 -6.95 0.76
CA CYS A 67 -6.15 -5.81 0.44
C CYS A 67 -6.75 -4.96 -0.70
N TYR A 68 -6.61 -3.64 -0.57
CA TYR A 68 -7.11 -2.66 -1.53
C TYR A 68 -5.95 -1.82 -2.10
N HIS A 69 -5.86 -1.79 -3.42
CA HIS A 69 -4.80 -1.08 -4.15
C HIS A 69 -5.36 -0.04 -5.12
N GLY A 70 -6.52 0.50 -4.81
CA GLY A 70 -7.23 1.43 -5.67
C GLY A 70 -8.21 0.74 -6.63
N HIS A 71 -8.81 1.56 -7.52
CA HIS A 71 -9.92 1.14 -8.40
C HIS A 71 -9.49 0.91 -9.87
N SER A 72 -8.24 0.58 -10.12
CA SER A 72 -7.82 0.06 -11.43
C SER A 72 -8.38 -1.34 -11.66
N ASP A 73 -8.81 -1.64 -12.87
CA ASP A 73 -9.42 -2.91 -13.25
C ASP A 73 -8.61 -4.15 -12.83
N SER A 74 -7.28 -4.04 -12.82
CA SER A 74 -6.40 -5.13 -12.37
C SER A 74 -6.54 -5.48 -10.88
N PHE A 75 -7.26 -4.69 -10.07
CA PHE A 75 -7.40 -4.90 -8.62
C PHE A 75 -8.79 -5.31 -8.17
N PHE A 76 -9.78 -5.33 -9.07
CA PHE A 76 -11.16 -5.67 -8.74
C PHE A 76 -11.46 -7.18 -8.85
N PHE A 77 -10.92 -7.95 -7.87
CA PHE A 77 -11.15 -9.39 -7.78
C PHE A 77 -11.42 -9.85 -6.36
N PHE A 78 -12.40 -10.76 -6.19
CA PHE A 78 -12.69 -11.49 -4.96
C PHE A 78 -12.70 -13.00 -5.17
N PHE A 79 -12.49 -13.77 -4.09
CA PHE A 79 -12.79 -15.19 -4.07
C PHE A 79 -14.30 -15.42 -4.14
N GLY A 80 -14.77 -16.17 -5.14
CA GLY A 80 -16.00 -16.95 -5.01
C GLY A 80 -15.72 -18.18 -4.15
N SER A 81 -16.66 -18.56 -3.29
CA SER A 81 -16.60 -19.76 -2.46
C SER A 81 -16.58 -21.01 -3.36
N GLY A 82 -15.42 -21.59 -3.55
CA GLY A 82 -15.27 -22.88 -4.23
C GLY A 82 -14.32 -22.87 -5.41
N ALA A 83 -13.22 -23.55 -5.25
CA ALA A 83 -12.19 -23.91 -6.22
C ALA A 83 -11.10 -22.86 -6.53
N VAL A 84 -9.89 -23.37 -6.60
CA VAL A 84 -8.65 -22.80 -7.12
C VAL A 84 -8.84 -22.42 -8.62
N THR A 85 -9.63 -21.39 -8.94
CA THR A 85 -9.79 -21.00 -10.34
C THR A 85 -10.33 -19.58 -10.47
N PHE A 86 -9.57 -18.74 -11.19
CA PHE A 86 -9.97 -17.48 -11.81
C PHE A 86 -10.98 -16.63 -11.03
N GLY A 87 -10.48 -15.59 -10.33
CA GLY A 87 -11.30 -14.63 -9.62
C GLY A 87 -12.38 -14.06 -10.54
N THR A 88 -13.62 -14.03 -10.04
CA THR A 88 -14.71 -13.33 -10.75
C THR A 88 -14.50 -11.82 -10.54
N PRO A 89 -14.66 -10.97 -11.58
CA PRO A 89 -14.62 -9.53 -11.40
C PRO A 89 -15.60 -9.09 -10.34
N ASN A 90 -15.15 -8.21 -9.46
CA ASN A 90 -15.94 -7.74 -8.32
C ASN A 90 -16.87 -6.59 -8.65
N SER A 91 -16.69 -6.01 -9.81
CA SER A 91 -17.44 -4.87 -10.28
C SER A 91 -17.93 -5.12 -11.70
N PRO A 92 -19.21 -4.84 -12.00
CA PRO A 92 -19.68 -4.75 -13.38
C PRO A 92 -18.79 -3.76 -14.14
N GLY A 93 -18.43 -4.12 -15.37
CA GLY A 93 -17.57 -3.31 -16.23
C GLY A 93 -16.10 -3.75 -16.27
N VAL A 94 -15.62 -4.53 -15.32
CA VAL A 94 -14.28 -5.14 -15.41
C VAL A 94 -14.34 -6.33 -16.37
N THR A 95 -13.47 -6.33 -17.39
CA THR A 95 -13.49 -7.36 -18.42
C THR A 95 -12.78 -8.64 -17.95
N SER A 96 -13.23 -9.80 -18.45
CA SER A 96 -12.59 -11.09 -18.17
C SER A 96 -11.12 -11.15 -18.63
N GLY A 97 -10.78 -10.41 -19.69
CA GLY A 97 -9.41 -10.31 -20.18
C GLY A 97 -8.43 -9.67 -19.19
N THR A 98 -8.88 -8.65 -18.44
CA THR A 98 -8.09 -8.03 -17.38
C THR A 98 -8.01 -8.94 -16.16
N ALA A 99 -9.10 -9.66 -15.88
CA ALA A 99 -9.23 -10.56 -14.73
C ALA A 99 -8.19 -11.68 -14.70
N LYS A 100 -7.93 -12.31 -15.83
CA LYS A 100 -7.09 -13.52 -15.94
C LYS A 100 -5.63 -13.32 -15.49
N ASP A 101 -5.14 -12.08 -15.51
CA ASP A 101 -3.75 -11.76 -15.20
C ASP A 101 -3.54 -11.35 -13.73
N THR A 102 -4.59 -11.45 -12.90
CA THR A 102 -4.51 -11.20 -11.46
C THR A 102 -4.82 -12.45 -10.65
N LEU A 103 -3.81 -12.93 -9.93
CA LEU A 103 -3.92 -14.07 -9.02
C LEU A 103 -4.22 -13.55 -7.63
N LEU A 104 -5.13 -14.24 -6.92
CA LEU A 104 -5.54 -13.86 -5.59
C LEU A 104 -5.00 -14.82 -4.54
N ALA A 105 -4.16 -14.31 -3.64
CA ALA A 105 -3.59 -15.05 -2.52
C ALA A 105 -4.35 -14.76 -1.21
N LYS A 106 -4.17 -15.62 -0.22
CA LYS A 106 -4.59 -15.38 1.16
C LYS A 106 -3.50 -14.61 1.90
N TYR A 107 -3.91 -13.56 2.63
CA TYR A 107 -2.99 -12.82 3.48
C TYR A 107 -2.51 -13.70 4.65
N ASN A 108 -1.25 -13.59 5.03
CA ASN A 108 -0.61 -14.42 6.06
C ASN A 108 -0.48 -15.93 5.74
N ASP A 109 -0.59 -16.33 4.47
CA ASP A 109 -0.50 -17.73 4.02
C ASP A 109 0.58 -17.87 2.92
N LEU A 110 1.82 -18.18 3.35
CA LEU A 110 2.96 -18.36 2.41
C LEU A 110 2.84 -19.63 1.58
N GLU A 111 2.17 -20.67 2.09
CA GLU A 111 1.96 -21.93 1.34
C GLU A 111 1.06 -21.68 0.13
N ASN A 112 0.00 -20.87 0.33
CA ASN A 112 -0.87 -20.46 -0.77
C ASN A 112 -0.12 -19.62 -1.82
N VAL A 113 0.76 -18.70 -1.41
CA VAL A 113 1.60 -17.92 -2.33
C VAL A 113 2.55 -18.84 -3.11
N ALA A 114 3.21 -19.78 -2.43
CA ALA A 114 4.12 -20.75 -3.06
C ALA A 114 3.40 -21.61 -4.11
N ALA A 115 2.18 -22.07 -3.81
CA ALA A 115 1.36 -22.83 -4.75
C ALA A 115 1.00 -22.02 -6.00
N LEU A 116 0.65 -20.74 -5.84
CA LEU A 116 0.38 -19.84 -6.97
C LEU A 116 1.61 -19.60 -7.84
N ILE A 117 2.78 -19.42 -7.22
CA ILE A 117 4.05 -19.26 -7.96
C ILE A 117 4.37 -20.52 -8.75
N ALA A 118 4.27 -21.69 -8.13
CA ALA A 118 4.55 -22.98 -8.78
C ALA A 118 3.61 -23.26 -9.97
N ALA A 119 2.33 -22.89 -9.83
CA ALA A 119 1.34 -23.05 -10.91
C ALA A 119 1.49 -22.03 -12.05
N ASN A 120 2.27 -20.96 -11.87
CA ASN A 120 2.46 -19.88 -12.85
C ASN A 120 3.95 -19.53 -13.04
N THR A 121 4.79 -20.55 -13.19
CA THR A 121 6.25 -20.42 -13.29
C THR A 121 6.63 -19.46 -14.43
N ASN A 122 7.47 -18.45 -14.12
CA ASN A 122 7.93 -17.41 -15.02
C ASN A 122 6.85 -16.50 -15.64
N GLU A 123 5.61 -16.53 -15.13
CA GLU A 123 4.54 -15.67 -15.64
C GLU A 123 4.23 -14.47 -14.72
N ILE A 124 4.67 -14.51 -13.45
CA ILE A 124 4.34 -13.51 -12.44
C ILE A 124 5.36 -12.38 -12.47
N ALA A 125 4.87 -11.17 -12.75
CA ALA A 125 5.66 -9.93 -12.76
C ALA A 125 5.92 -9.42 -11.35
N ALA A 126 4.89 -9.42 -10.50
CA ALA A 126 4.98 -8.85 -9.16
C ALA A 126 4.01 -9.49 -8.17
N ILE A 127 4.36 -9.39 -6.89
CA ILE A 127 3.45 -9.56 -5.76
C ILE A 127 3.23 -8.17 -5.16
N ILE A 128 1.96 -7.71 -5.10
CA ILE A 128 1.58 -6.46 -4.44
C ILE A 128 0.86 -6.75 -3.13
N VAL A 129 1.30 -6.11 -2.05
CA VAL A 129 0.76 -6.34 -0.70
C VAL A 129 0.68 -5.03 0.09
N GLU A 130 -0.41 -4.83 0.86
CA GLU A 130 -0.40 -3.90 1.99
C GLU A 130 0.44 -4.55 3.11
N PRO A 131 1.63 -4.03 3.45
CA PRO A 131 2.51 -4.73 4.40
C PRO A 131 1.96 -4.75 5.83
N VAL A 132 1.07 -3.83 6.18
CA VAL A 132 0.07 -3.93 7.25
C VAL A 132 -1.26 -3.63 6.58
N ALA A 133 -2.14 -4.61 6.49
CA ALA A 133 -3.40 -4.42 5.80
C ALA A 133 -4.28 -3.41 6.55
N GLY A 134 -4.80 -2.42 5.82
CA GLY A 134 -5.64 -1.36 6.39
C GLY A 134 -7.10 -1.47 5.96
N ASN A 135 -7.35 -1.93 4.73
CA ASN A 135 -8.70 -1.94 4.15
C ASN A 135 -9.66 -2.95 4.82
N MET A 136 -9.16 -4.10 5.23
CA MET A 136 -9.95 -5.11 5.96
C MET A 136 -9.90 -4.96 7.49
N GLY A 137 -9.53 -3.78 7.98
CA GLY A 137 -9.14 -3.51 9.35
C GLY A 137 -7.62 -3.65 9.51
N CYS A 138 -7.07 -3.12 10.61
CA CYS A 138 -5.63 -3.20 10.86
C CYS A 138 -5.21 -4.66 11.09
N ILE A 139 -4.77 -5.36 10.04
CA ILE A 139 -4.28 -6.74 10.12
C ILE A 139 -2.76 -6.72 9.99
N PRO A 140 -2.02 -7.02 11.08
CA PRO A 140 -0.56 -7.13 11.02
C PRO A 140 -0.12 -8.35 10.20
N PRO A 141 1.05 -8.29 9.56
CA PRO A 141 1.67 -9.49 9.01
C PRO A 141 2.07 -10.43 10.15
N ASN A 142 1.83 -11.73 9.99
CA ASN A 142 2.37 -12.74 10.88
C ASN A 142 3.90 -12.74 10.80
N LYS A 143 4.55 -13.12 11.90
CA LYS A 143 6.01 -13.25 11.94
C LYS A 143 6.50 -14.15 10.81
N GLY A 144 7.43 -13.65 9.99
CA GLY A 144 8.00 -14.38 8.86
C GLY A 144 7.23 -14.22 7.55
N PHE A 145 6.04 -13.60 7.53
CA PHE A 145 5.24 -13.47 6.32
C PHE A 145 5.89 -12.54 5.28
N LEU A 146 6.28 -11.34 5.68
CA LEU A 146 6.93 -10.39 4.74
C LEU A 146 8.32 -10.86 4.33
N GLU A 147 9.08 -11.46 5.24
CA GLU A 147 10.38 -12.09 4.96
C GLU A 147 10.24 -13.21 3.93
N GLY A 148 9.24 -14.07 4.10
CA GLY A 148 8.93 -15.16 3.17
C GLY A 148 8.53 -14.64 1.79
N LEU A 149 7.69 -13.60 1.71
CA LEU A 149 7.37 -12.95 0.44
C LEU A 149 8.61 -12.39 -0.24
N ARG A 150 9.49 -11.70 0.52
CA ARG A 150 10.75 -11.19 -0.02
C ARG A 150 11.63 -12.29 -0.58
N GLN A 151 11.79 -13.39 0.16
CA GLN A 151 12.57 -14.54 -0.27
C GLN A 151 12.00 -15.15 -1.55
N MET A 152 10.70 -15.49 -1.58
CA MET A 152 10.03 -16.07 -2.76
C MET A 152 10.16 -15.18 -3.99
N CYS A 153 9.99 -13.85 -3.82
CA CYS A 153 10.16 -12.90 -4.91
C CYS A 153 11.59 -12.93 -5.46
N THR A 154 12.59 -12.96 -4.59
CA THR A 154 14.01 -13.00 -4.98
C THR A 154 14.34 -14.28 -5.74
N GLU A 155 13.93 -15.44 -5.24
CA GLU A 155 14.19 -16.75 -5.83
C GLU A 155 13.55 -16.95 -7.21
N ASN A 156 12.40 -16.28 -7.46
CA ASN A 156 11.63 -16.45 -8.69
C ASN A 156 11.75 -15.25 -9.66
N GLY A 157 12.55 -14.24 -9.34
CA GLY A 157 12.68 -13.02 -10.16
C GLY A 157 11.36 -12.25 -10.28
N ILE A 158 10.55 -12.26 -9.22
CA ILE A 158 9.29 -11.54 -9.07
C ILE A 158 9.57 -10.24 -8.31
N LEU A 159 8.96 -9.12 -8.70
CA LEU A 159 9.10 -7.87 -7.97
C LEU A 159 8.14 -7.83 -6.78
N LEU A 160 8.66 -7.48 -5.60
CA LEU A 160 7.84 -7.21 -4.41
C LEU A 160 7.43 -5.75 -4.39
N ILE A 161 6.12 -5.49 -4.43
CA ILE A 161 5.54 -4.15 -4.35
C ILE A 161 4.88 -3.98 -2.98
N PHE A 162 5.37 -3.03 -2.18
CA PHE A 162 4.68 -2.61 -0.97
C PHE A 162 3.72 -1.46 -1.30
N ASP A 163 2.43 -1.71 -1.08
CA ASP A 163 1.44 -0.65 -1.05
C ASP A 163 1.47 0.01 0.32
N GLU A 164 2.26 1.05 0.42
CA GLU A 164 2.37 1.90 1.61
C GLU A 164 1.52 3.17 1.52
N VAL A 165 0.43 3.15 0.76
CA VAL A 165 -0.51 4.27 0.68
C VAL A 165 -1.11 4.59 2.05
N MET A 166 -1.32 3.60 2.94
CA MET A 166 -1.75 3.82 4.32
C MET A 166 -0.59 3.90 5.32
N THR A 167 0.44 3.10 5.15
CA THR A 167 1.49 2.87 6.15
C THR A 167 2.69 3.79 5.98
N GLY A 168 2.97 4.25 4.75
CA GLY A 168 4.10 5.11 4.43
C GLY A 168 4.02 6.46 5.15
N PHE A 169 5.12 6.87 5.77
CA PHE A 169 5.22 8.08 6.59
C PHE A 169 4.24 8.14 7.77
N ARG A 170 3.52 7.05 8.05
CA ARG A 170 2.55 6.94 9.14
C ARG A 170 3.04 6.06 10.28
N LEU A 171 3.53 4.86 10.00
CA LEU A 171 3.97 3.90 11.03
C LEU A 171 5.40 4.16 11.49
N ALA A 172 6.24 4.58 10.57
CA ALA A 172 7.61 5.01 10.82
C ALA A 172 7.99 6.07 9.77
N ARG A 173 9.11 6.73 9.97
CA ARG A 173 9.64 7.74 9.05
C ARG A 173 9.86 7.17 7.64
N GLY A 174 10.46 6.00 7.53
CA GLY A 174 10.70 5.27 6.29
C GLY A 174 9.63 4.21 5.97
N GLY A 175 8.45 4.29 6.62
CA GLY A 175 7.37 3.35 6.42
C GLY A 175 7.64 1.96 6.98
N VAL A 176 6.97 0.96 6.40
CA VAL A 176 7.09 -0.43 6.83
C VAL A 176 8.45 -1.03 6.49
N GLN A 177 9.12 -0.57 5.43
CA GLN A 177 10.49 -1.00 5.13
C GLN A 177 11.45 -0.73 6.29
N GLU A 178 11.32 0.43 6.97
CA GLU A 178 12.08 0.75 8.17
C GLU A 178 11.60 -0.08 9.36
N LEU A 179 10.28 -0.15 9.57
CA LEU A 179 9.67 -0.79 10.75
C LEU A 179 10.01 -2.29 10.86
N PHE A 180 9.95 -3.03 9.74
CA PHE A 180 10.20 -4.48 9.71
C PHE A 180 11.55 -4.84 9.07
N ASN A 181 12.35 -3.87 8.63
CA ASN A 181 13.63 -4.09 7.94
C ASN A 181 13.51 -5.00 6.71
N ILE A 182 12.45 -4.84 5.92
CA ILE A 182 12.19 -5.58 4.68
C ILE A 182 12.29 -4.63 3.49
N LYS A 183 13.07 -4.98 2.48
CA LYS A 183 13.26 -4.17 1.27
C LYS A 183 12.32 -4.61 0.15
N ALA A 184 11.37 -3.76 -0.22
CA ALA A 184 10.58 -3.93 -1.42
C ALA A 184 11.36 -3.49 -2.68
N ASP A 185 10.93 -3.95 -3.86
CA ASP A 185 11.47 -3.51 -5.14
C ASP A 185 10.81 -2.22 -5.61
N ILE A 186 9.51 -2.08 -5.36
CA ILE A 186 8.71 -0.86 -5.64
C ILE A 186 7.89 -0.55 -4.39
N VAL A 187 7.74 0.73 -4.06
CA VAL A 187 6.86 1.20 -2.98
C VAL A 187 5.88 2.22 -3.54
N CYS A 188 4.60 2.06 -3.19
CA CYS A 188 3.54 3.00 -3.54
C CYS A 188 3.16 3.84 -2.33
N PHE A 189 2.98 5.15 -2.51
CA PHE A 189 2.61 6.11 -1.48
C PHE A 189 1.33 6.86 -1.85
N GLY A 190 0.65 7.39 -0.84
CA GLY A 190 -0.52 8.26 -0.95
C GLY A 190 -0.82 8.87 0.41
N LYS A 191 -2.03 9.39 0.59
CA LYS A 191 -2.52 9.94 1.86
C LYS A 191 -1.53 10.91 2.53
N VAL A 192 -0.72 10.43 3.49
CA VAL A 192 0.21 11.27 4.29
C VAL A 192 1.16 12.09 3.42
N ILE A 193 1.71 11.50 2.33
CA ILE A 193 2.64 12.20 1.43
C ILE A 193 2.04 13.47 0.82
N GLY A 194 0.72 13.56 0.71
CA GLY A 194 0.02 14.71 0.14
C GLY A 194 -0.27 15.82 1.12
N GLY A 195 -0.06 15.61 2.42
CA GLY A 195 -0.35 16.62 3.45
C GLY A 195 -1.80 17.10 3.44
N GLY A 196 -2.76 16.25 3.02
CA GLY A 196 -4.18 16.55 2.88
C GLY A 196 -4.63 16.91 1.46
N LEU A 197 -3.72 17.06 0.50
CA LEU A 197 -4.03 17.28 -0.91
C LEU A 197 -3.85 16.00 -1.76
N PRO A 198 -4.45 15.94 -2.98
CA PRO A 198 -4.36 14.78 -3.84
C PRO A 198 -2.92 14.53 -4.33
N VAL A 199 -2.27 13.53 -3.76
CA VAL A 199 -0.95 13.04 -4.14
C VAL A 199 -0.92 11.53 -3.99
N GLY A 200 -0.35 10.86 -4.97
CA GLY A 200 0.22 9.56 -4.88
C GLY A 200 1.65 9.60 -5.40
N ALA A 201 2.41 8.55 -5.15
CA ALA A 201 3.75 8.39 -5.71
C ALA A 201 4.11 6.91 -5.75
N PHE A 202 5.04 6.56 -6.63
CA PHE A 202 5.71 5.27 -6.57
C PHE A 202 7.21 5.45 -6.72
N ALA A 203 7.97 4.66 -6.00
CA ALA A 203 9.42 4.74 -5.93
C ALA A 203 10.06 3.37 -6.10
N ALA A 204 11.25 3.32 -6.69
CA ALA A 204 12.05 2.12 -6.82
C ALA A 204 13.53 2.47 -7.03
N ARG A 205 14.38 1.44 -7.13
CA ARG A 205 15.78 1.58 -7.51
C ARG A 205 15.92 2.07 -8.96
N ASN A 206 17.06 2.66 -9.29
CA ASN A 206 17.34 3.21 -10.61
C ASN A 206 17.08 2.23 -11.76
N GLU A 207 17.49 0.98 -11.62
CA GLU A 207 17.33 -0.05 -12.66
C GLU A 207 15.87 -0.27 -13.06
N ILE A 208 14.95 -0.21 -12.09
CA ILE A 208 13.52 -0.36 -12.35
C ILE A 208 12.92 0.96 -12.86
N MET A 209 13.20 2.08 -12.19
CA MET A 209 12.64 3.39 -12.55
C MET A 209 13.12 3.89 -13.92
N ASN A 210 14.29 3.46 -14.40
CA ASN A 210 14.79 3.79 -15.74
C ASN A 210 13.98 3.12 -16.87
N TYR A 211 13.11 2.17 -16.55
CA TYR A 211 12.13 1.64 -17.52
C TYR A 211 10.96 2.59 -17.80
N LEU A 212 10.79 3.65 -16.99
CA LEU A 212 9.79 4.69 -17.29
C LEU A 212 10.26 5.64 -18.38
N ALA A 213 9.33 6.05 -19.23
CA ALA A 213 9.56 7.14 -20.20
C ALA A 213 9.95 8.45 -19.46
N PRO A 214 10.87 9.25 -20.02
CA PRO A 214 11.49 9.13 -21.34
C PRO A 214 12.71 8.21 -21.42
N LEU A 215 13.19 7.65 -20.29
CA LEU A 215 14.40 6.81 -20.25
C LEU A 215 14.12 5.40 -20.75
N GLY A 216 12.92 4.88 -20.54
CA GLY A 216 12.50 3.54 -20.90
C GLY A 216 11.15 3.50 -21.63
N PRO A 217 10.68 2.30 -21.99
CA PRO A 217 9.50 2.15 -22.84
C PRO A 217 8.17 2.25 -22.12
N VAL A 218 8.14 2.21 -20.78
CA VAL A 218 6.90 2.20 -20.00
C VAL A 218 6.36 3.61 -19.85
N TYR A 219 5.18 3.88 -20.41
CA TYR A 219 4.57 5.20 -20.37
C TYR A 219 3.76 5.43 -19.08
N GLN A 220 3.96 6.59 -18.48
CA GLN A 220 3.14 7.16 -17.39
C GLN A 220 3.18 8.67 -17.49
N ALA A 221 2.02 9.32 -17.45
CA ALA A 221 1.89 10.77 -17.42
C ALA A 221 0.61 11.18 -16.69
N GLY A 222 0.59 12.41 -16.19
CA GLY A 222 -0.57 13.04 -15.56
C GLY A 222 -0.35 14.54 -15.48
N THR A 223 -1.20 15.33 -16.10
CA THR A 223 -1.04 16.81 -16.21
C THR A 223 -0.94 17.49 -14.85
N LEU A 224 -1.69 17.02 -13.85
CA LEU A 224 -1.69 17.61 -12.51
C LEU A 224 -0.78 16.87 -11.51
N SER A 225 -0.09 15.81 -11.95
CA SER A 225 0.89 15.13 -11.12
C SER A 225 2.06 16.07 -10.80
N GLY A 226 2.43 16.18 -9.53
CA GLY A 226 3.46 17.13 -9.11
C GLY A 226 3.02 18.60 -9.08
N ASN A 227 1.71 18.90 -9.06
CA ASN A 227 1.23 20.28 -9.01
C ASN A 227 1.74 21.02 -7.77
N PRO A 228 2.05 22.34 -7.90
CA PRO A 228 2.75 23.08 -6.85
C PRO A 228 2.02 23.15 -5.51
N LEU A 229 0.69 23.12 -5.48
CA LEU A 229 -0.08 23.19 -4.22
C LEU A 229 0.05 21.89 -3.46
N ALA A 230 -0.13 20.77 -4.15
CA ALA A 230 -0.02 19.45 -3.56
C ALA A 230 1.43 19.16 -3.11
N MET A 231 2.43 19.56 -3.91
CA MET A 231 3.84 19.42 -3.53
C MET A 231 4.20 20.28 -2.31
N ALA A 232 3.68 21.51 -2.22
CA ALA A 232 3.93 22.37 -1.05
C ALA A 232 3.30 21.81 0.24
N ALA A 233 2.08 21.26 0.16
CA ALA A 233 1.42 20.64 1.31
C ALA A 233 2.16 19.36 1.75
N GLY A 234 2.50 18.50 0.80
CA GLY A 234 3.26 17.28 1.05
C GLY A 234 4.65 17.56 1.63
N LEU A 235 5.38 18.53 1.05
CA LEU A 235 6.70 18.94 1.55
C LEU A 235 6.62 19.41 3.01
N ALA A 236 5.66 20.26 3.35
CA ALA A 236 5.47 20.73 4.72
C ALA A 236 5.16 19.57 5.69
N MET A 237 4.33 18.60 5.26
CA MET A 237 4.03 17.40 6.04
C MET A 237 5.30 16.56 6.27
N LEU A 238 6.04 16.24 5.20
CA LEU A 238 7.25 15.42 5.32
C LEU A 238 8.35 16.12 6.13
N GLN A 239 8.49 17.45 6.01
CA GLN A 239 9.42 18.23 6.83
C GLN A 239 9.07 18.14 8.31
N ALA A 240 7.79 18.25 8.68
CA ALA A 240 7.33 18.09 10.06
C ALA A 240 7.66 16.69 10.60
N LEU A 241 7.44 15.64 9.80
CA LEU A 241 7.74 14.26 10.18
C LEU A 241 9.25 13.96 10.25
N ASP A 242 10.07 14.57 9.38
CA ASP A 242 11.53 14.38 9.38
C ASP A 242 12.21 15.14 10.53
N SER A 243 11.69 16.31 10.90
CA SER A 243 12.26 17.15 11.95
C SER A 243 11.95 16.65 13.37
N ASP A 244 10.85 15.96 13.57
CA ASP A 244 10.39 15.47 14.89
C ASP A 244 10.25 13.94 14.88
N ARG A 245 11.34 13.24 15.20
CA ARG A 245 11.37 11.78 15.25
C ARG A 245 10.48 11.17 16.35
N GLU A 246 10.19 11.91 17.42
CA GLU A 246 9.34 11.46 18.52
C GLU A 246 7.86 11.46 18.17
N ILE A 247 7.46 12.05 17.03
CA ILE A 247 6.06 12.10 16.60
C ILE A 247 5.46 10.69 16.45
N PHE A 248 6.21 9.73 15.90
CA PHE A 248 5.75 8.35 15.72
C PHE A 248 5.50 7.65 17.05
N LYS A 249 6.40 7.84 18.02
CA LYS A 249 6.23 7.32 19.38
C LYS A 249 5.02 7.93 20.08
N ARG A 250 4.85 9.26 20.00
CA ARG A 250 3.68 9.93 20.59
C ARG A 250 2.36 9.48 19.94
N LEU A 251 2.34 9.23 18.64
CA LEU A 251 1.17 8.69 17.94
C LEU A 251 0.85 7.27 18.40
N GLU A 252 1.87 6.43 18.57
CA GLU A 252 1.73 5.07 19.10
C GLU A 252 1.20 5.07 20.54
N GLU A 253 1.75 5.90 21.42
CA GLU A 253 1.30 6.06 22.80
C GLU A 253 -0.18 6.51 22.89
N LYS A 254 -0.57 7.48 22.06
CA LYS A 254 -1.98 7.92 21.97
C LYS A 254 -2.90 6.82 21.49
N THR A 255 -2.45 6.04 20.51
CA THR A 255 -3.23 4.93 19.96
C THR A 255 -3.35 3.78 20.97
N ALA A 256 -2.29 3.51 21.73
CA ALA A 256 -2.30 2.55 22.83
C ALA A 256 -3.29 2.97 23.93
N TYR A 257 -3.27 4.25 24.31
CA TYR A 257 -4.21 4.83 25.29
C TYR A 257 -5.67 4.68 24.81
N LEU A 258 -5.93 5.04 23.54
CA LEU A 258 -7.27 4.88 22.94
C LEU A 258 -7.70 3.40 22.94
N GLY A 259 -6.83 2.50 22.52
CA GLY A 259 -7.10 1.06 22.50
C GLY A 259 -7.44 0.50 23.88
N ALA A 260 -6.68 0.86 24.89
CA ALA A 260 -6.96 0.45 26.28
C ALA A 260 -8.29 0.99 26.78
N GLY A 261 -8.66 2.23 26.41
CA GLY A 261 -9.97 2.82 26.73
C GLY A 261 -11.13 2.06 26.08
N ILE A 262 -11.01 1.75 24.78
CA ILE A 262 -12.00 0.96 24.02
C ILE A 262 -12.14 -0.45 24.66
N GLU A 263 -11.03 -1.12 24.89
CA GLU A 263 -11.00 -2.46 25.52
C GLU A 263 -11.74 -2.46 26.87
N LYS A 264 -11.48 -1.47 27.72
CA LYS A 264 -12.14 -1.32 29.02
C LYS A 264 -13.66 -1.19 28.87
N VAL A 265 -14.12 -0.37 27.93
CA VAL A 265 -15.57 -0.14 27.70
C VAL A 265 -16.23 -1.39 27.15
N LEU A 266 -15.64 -2.06 26.16
CA LEU A 266 -16.21 -3.27 25.56
C LEU A 266 -16.29 -4.42 26.56
N LYS A 267 -15.24 -4.63 27.37
CA LYS A 267 -15.25 -5.62 28.47
C LYS A 267 -16.33 -5.35 29.51
N ALA A 268 -16.50 -4.07 29.90
CA ALA A 268 -17.52 -3.69 30.89
C ALA A 268 -18.96 -3.90 30.39
N ASN A 269 -19.16 -3.98 29.08
CA ASN A 269 -20.45 -4.22 28.45
C ASN A 269 -20.63 -5.66 27.92
N ASN A 270 -19.71 -6.57 28.25
CA ASN A 270 -19.72 -7.97 27.80
C ASN A 270 -19.83 -8.12 26.27
N VAL A 271 -19.15 -7.25 25.51
CA VAL A 271 -19.09 -7.32 24.06
C VAL A 271 -17.87 -8.13 23.67
N ASP A 272 -18.04 -9.11 22.78
CA ASP A 272 -16.94 -9.88 22.19
C ASP A 272 -16.17 -9.01 21.19
N PHE A 273 -14.85 -8.97 21.30
CA PHE A 273 -14.00 -8.16 20.41
C PHE A 273 -12.56 -8.67 20.34
N THR A 274 -11.91 -8.32 19.24
CA THR A 274 -10.46 -8.38 19.05
C THR A 274 -9.96 -7.01 18.62
N ILE A 275 -8.89 -6.52 19.24
CA ILE A 275 -8.22 -5.27 18.84
C ILE A 275 -6.90 -5.62 18.18
N ASN A 276 -6.75 -5.25 16.91
CA ASN A 276 -5.47 -5.26 16.21
C ASN A 276 -4.86 -3.88 16.20
N ARG A 277 -3.54 -3.78 16.48
CA ARG A 277 -2.81 -2.51 16.48
C ARG A 277 -1.39 -2.68 15.98
N VAL A 278 -0.95 -1.74 15.11
CA VAL A 278 0.46 -1.59 14.70
C VAL A 278 0.78 -0.09 14.73
N GLY A 279 1.68 0.33 15.62
CA GLY A 279 2.01 1.74 15.79
C GLY A 279 0.76 2.60 16.01
N SER A 280 0.50 3.55 15.09
CA SER A 280 -0.65 4.45 15.10
C SER A 280 -1.88 3.92 14.34
N MET A 281 -1.84 2.70 13.82
CA MET A 281 -3.00 2.03 13.22
C MET A 281 -3.67 1.12 14.23
N ILE A 282 -5.01 1.18 14.32
CA ILE A 282 -5.82 0.38 15.22
C ILE A 282 -7.15 0.03 14.55
N SER A 283 -7.66 -1.17 14.79
CA SER A 283 -9.02 -1.59 14.44
C SER A 283 -9.62 -2.44 15.53
N VAL A 284 -10.94 -2.30 15.70
CA VAL A 284 -11.75 -3.16 16.55
C VAL A 284 -12.51 -4.12 15.62
N HIS A 285 -12.43 -5.40 15.91
CA HIS A 285 -13.21 -6.44 15.27
C HIS A 285 -14.17 -7.01 16.32
N PHE A 286 -15.47 -7.08 16.02
CA PHE A 286 -16.47 -7.63 16.91
C PHE A 286 -16.54 -9.14 16.72
N ASP A 287 -15.49 -9.83 17.17
CA ASP A 287 -15.30 -11.26 17.22
C ASP A 287 -14.32 -11.57 18.37
N ALA A 288 -14.61 -12.59 19.16
CA ALA A 288 -13.73 -13.04 20.24
C ALA A 288 -12.49 -13.79 19.72
N ALA A 289 -12.54 -14.30 18.48
CA ALA A 289 -11.44 -15.02 17.84
C ALA A 289 -10.37 -14.07 17.28
N PRO A 290 -9.10 -14.50 17.22
CA PRO A 290 -8.05 -13.72 16.55
C PRO A 290 -8.37 -13.43 15.09
N VAL A 291 -8.11 -12.17 14.67
CA VAL A 291 -8.33 -11.69 13.29
C VAL A 291 -6.99 -11.43 12.64
N PHE A 292 -6.64 -12.22 11.61
CA PHE A 292 -5.32 -12.22 10.97
C PHE A 292 -5.36 -12.31 9.44
N ASP A 293 -6.54 -12.46 8.82
CA ASP A 293 -6.76 -12.50 7.38
C ASP A 293 -8.16 -12.00 7.01
N PHE A 294 -8.47 -11.98 5.71
CA PHE A 294 -9.79 -11.55 5.22
C PHE A 294 -10.93 -12.45 5.70
N GLN A 295 -10.69 -13.79 5.78
CA GLN A 295 -11.73 -14.74 6.16
C GLN A 295 -12.11 -14.57 7.64
N THR A 296 -11.13 -14.33 8.50
CA THR A 296 -11.37 -14.06 9.91
C THR A 296 -11.98 -12.67 10.13
N ALA A 297 -11.52 -11.65 9.39
CA ALA A 297 -12.11 -10.30 9.46
C ALA A 297 -13.59 -10.28 9.01
N ALA A 298 -13.95 -11.08 8.00
CA ALA A 298 -15.30 -11.14 7.46
C ALA A 298 -16.32 -11.86 8.39
N LYS A 299 -15.86 -12.58 9.43
CA LYS A 299 -16.72 -13.25 10.41
C LYS A 299 -17.26 -12.30 11.48
N GLY A 300 -16.64 -11.14 11.66
CA GLY A 300 -17.04 -10.18 12.69
C GLY A 300 -18.50 -9.73 12.56
N ASP A 301 -19.10 -9.38 13.67
CA ASP A 301 -20.48 -8.88 13.73
C ASP A 301 -20.60 -7.49 13.11
N ASN A 302 -21.02 -7.48 11.82
CA ASN A 302 -21.20 -6.25 11.05
C ASN A 302 -22.33 -5.36 11.59
N GLU A 303 -23.35 -5.91 12.26
CA GLU A 303 -24.44 -5.11 12.83
C GLU A 303 -23.97 -4.34 14.07
N THR A 304 -23.18 -4.98 14.91
CA THR A 304 -22.51 -4.31 16.03
C THR A 304 -21.50 -3.27 15.52
N PHE A 305 -20.71 -3.59 14.48
CA PHE A 305 -19.76 -2.65 13.86
C PHE A 305 -20.45 -1.38 13.33
N LYS A 306 -21.61 -1.51 12.67
CA LYS A 306 -22.37 -0.35 12.17
C LYS A 306 -22.89 0.57 13.27
N LYS A 307 -23.11 0.06 14.48
CA LYS A 307 -23.60 0.84 15.65
C LYS A 307 -22.46 1.49 16.41
N PHE A 308 -21.26 0.92 16.36
CA PHE A 308 -20.03 1.44 16.95
C PHE A 308 -19.51 2.66 16.19
#